data_43e4dcc4b8d2308737f5cfb8c5983005
#
_entry.id   43e4dcc4b8d2308737f5cfb8c5983005
#
_cell.length_a   1.000
_cell.length_b   1.000
_cell.length_c   1.000
_cell.angle_alpha   90.00
_cell.angle_beta   90.00
_cell.angle_gamma   90.00
#
_symmetry.space_group_name_H-M   'P 1'
#
loop_
_entity.id
_entity.type
_entity.pdbx_description
1 polymer ?
#
loop_
_entity_poly.entity_id
_entity_poly.type
_entity_poly.pdbx_seq_one_letter_code
_entity_poly.pdbx_strand_id
1 'polypeptide(L)'
;NKPVGAFSETIDKWGLANWMAGSVADETDADVGFYHIGGVRLDSIPAGGVSTAKVYDLEPFGTEIALMRMTPADMRRMIVSKYNDTENRKEAHRIDLISTTPYVIVTDAEDNALDVRFPKLREGKVYEVAVSDYVYKNYKDLNYSDGKFTGITVAGVLLEELHDDSPLTPDNRPRQEVRRK
;
A
#
# COMPACT_ATOMS: atom_id res chain seq x y z
N ASN A 1 2.95 23.63 -16.55
CA ASN A 1 3.14 22.85 -15.34
C ASN A 1 4.61 22.55 -15.07
N LYS A 2 5.20 23.32 -14.16
CA LYS A 2 6.59 23.08 -13.71
C LYS A 2 6.67 21.74 -12.99
N PRO A 3 7.68 20.91 -13.29
CA PRO A 3 7.94 19.71 -12.49
C PRO A 3 8.28 20.07 -11.05
N VAL A 4 7.74 19.30 -10.10
CA VAL A 4 8.13 19.40 -8.69
C VAL A 4 9.22 18.39 -8.34
N GLY A 5 9.51 17.45 -9.23
CA GLY A 5 10.53 16.43 -9.11
C GLY A 5 10.55 15.56 -10.34
N ALA A 6 11.20 14.41 -10.26
CA ALA A 6 11.37 13.52 -11.40
C ALA A 6 11.56 12.07 -10.97
N PHE A 7 11.21 11.14 -11.87
CA PHE A 7 11.63 9.74 -11.80
C PHE A 7 12.78 9.48 -12.79
N SER A 8 13.75 8.68 -12.36
CA SER A 8 14.89 8.29 -13.20
C SER A 8 14.50 7.31 -14.32
N GLU A 9 13.42 6.57 -14.12
CA GLU A 9 12.88 5.56 -15.02
C GLU A 9 11.35 5.61 -14.98
N THR A 10 10.70 5.00 -15.96
CA THR A 10 9.24 4.83 -15.93
C THR A 10 8.85 3.99 -14.71
N ILE A 11 7.88 4.46 -13.96
CA ILE A 11 7.27 3.75 -12.84
C ILE A 11 5.92 3.20 -13.28
N ASP A 12 5.74 1.88 -13.16
CA ASP A 12 4.48 1.22 -13.49
C ASP A 12 3.51 1.23 -12.32
N LYS A 13 2.34 0.66 -12.49
CA LYS A 13 1.31 0.65 -11.45
C LYS A 13 1.78 -0.04 -10.17
N TRP A 14 2.50 -1.16 -10.30
CA TRP A 14 3.06 -1.86 -9.16
C TRP A 14 4.09 -1.00 -8.44
N GLY A 15 4.95 -0.35 -9.21
CA GLY A 15 5.93 0.59 -8.68
C GLY A 15 5.27 1.77 -7.97
N LEU A 16 4.19 2.32 -8.52
CA LEU A 16 3.43 3.40 -7.88
C LEU A 16 2.85 2.94 -6.54
N ALA A 17 2.30 1.74 -6.48
CA ALA A 17 1.78 1.19 -5.24
C ALA A 17 2.91 0.95 -4.21
N ASN A 18 4.06 0.42 -4.64
CA ASN A 18 5.23 0.25 -3.78
C ASN A 18 5.70 1.61 -3.23
N TRP A 19 5.76 2.63 -4.08
CA TRP A 19 6.15 3.97 -3.68
C TRP A 19 5.20 4.55 -2.63
N MET A 20 3.89 4.44 -2.87
CA MET A 20 2.89 4.96 -1.93
C MET A 20 2.91 4.20 -0.60
N ALA A 21 3.05 2.88 -0.62
CA ALA A 21 3.18 2.07 0.60
C ALA A 21 4.45 2.45 1.39
N GLY A 22 5.58 2.63 0.70
CA GLY A 22 6.83 3.06 1.31
C GLY A 22 6.74 4.46 1.91
N SER A 23 6.11 5.38 1.18
CA SER A 23 5.99 6.78 1.60
C SER A 23 5.14 6.93 2.85
N VAL A 24 4.02 6.21 2.99
CA VAL A 24 3.19 6.28 4.19
C VAL A 24 3.92 5.70 5.41
N ALA A 25 4.71 4.64 5.21
CA ALA A 25 5.51 4.07 6.28
C ALA A 25 6.64 5.00 6.71
N ASP A 26 7.40 5.52 5.77
CA ASP A 26 8.56 6.38 6.04
C ASP A 26 8.16 7.67 6.73
N GLU A 27 7.10 8.33 6.27
CA GLU A 27 6.62 9.59 6.84
C GLU A 27 6.18 9.43 8.30
N THR A 28 5.63 8.29 8.66
CA THR A 28 5.09 8.03 9.99
C THR A 28 6.05 7.22 10.87
N ASP A 29 7.22 6.89 10.35
CA ASP A 29 8.19 6.00 11.01
C ASP A 29 7.57 4.65 11.40
N ALA A 30 6.63 4.17 10.56
CA ALA A 30 5.99 2.88 10.77
C ALA A 30 6.88 1.72 10.32
N ASP A 31 6.66 0.56 10.91
CA ASP A 31 7.41 -0.67 10.56
C ASP A 31 6.97 -1.23 9.22
N VAL A 32 5.68 -1.11 8.90
CA VAL A 32 5.07 -1.65 7.69
C VAL A 32 4.10 -0.62 7.12
N GLY A 33 4.15 -0.42 5.81
CA GLY A 33 3.19 0.38 5.07
C GLY A 33 2.39 -0.48 4.11
N PHE A 34 1.09 -0.21 4.03
CA PHE A 34 0.20 -0.81 3.03
C PHE A 34 -0.46 0.28 2.20
N TYR A 35 -0.64 0.01 0.91
CA TYR A 35 -1.49 0.84 0.08
C TYR A 35 -2.42 -0.03 -0.76
N HIS A 36 -3.71 0.31 -0.81
CA HIS A 36 -4.70 -0.44 -1.57
C HIS A 36 -4.62 -0.09 -3.05
N ILE A 37 -4.65 -1.10 -3.91
CA ILE A 37 -4.41 -0.93 -5.34
C ILE A 37 -5.47 -0.04 -6.03
N GLY A 38 -6.71 -0.08 -5.55
CA GLY A 38 -7.79 0.78 -6.07
C GLY A 38 -7.57 2.27 -5.85
N GLY A 39 -6.72 2.64 -4.88
CA GLY A 39 -6.31 4.02 -4.62
C GLY A 39 -5.15 4.52 -5.47
N VAL A 40 -4.56 3.65 -6.29
CA VAL A 40 -3.50 4.00 -7.24
C VAL A 40 -4.16 4.28 -8.58
N ARG A 41 -4.36 5.57 -8.90
CA ARG A 41 -5.26 5.97 -10.00
C ARG A 41 -4.58 6.16 -11.34
N LEU A 42 -3.30 5.87 -11.45
CA LEU A 42 -2.56 5.85 -12.72
C LEU A 42 -1.96 4.46 -12.95
N ASP A 43 -1.78 4.11 -14.21
CA ASP A 43 -1.13 2.84 -14.58
C ASP A 43 0.39 2.98 -14.66
N SER A 44 0.87 4.20 -14.89
CA SER A 44 2.30 4.50 -14.95
C SER A 44 2.54 6.01 -14.89
N ILE A 45 3.78 6.39 -14.58
CA ILE A 45 4.30 7.73 -14.80
C ILE A 45 5.62 7.56 -15.58
N PRO A 46 5.78 8.23 -16.73
CA PRO A 46 7.03 8.15 -17.50
C PRO A 46 8.23 8.69 -16.73
N ALA A 47 9.43 8.23 -17.12
CA ALA A 47 10.69 8.83 -16.68
C ALA A 47 10.69 10.32 -17.00
N GLY A 48 11.33 11.10 -16.13
CA GLY A 48 11.44 12.54 -16.29
C GLY A 48 10.61 13.33 -15.28
N GLY A 49 10.30 14.58 -15.63
CA GLY A 49 9.63 15.51 -14.73
C GLY A 49 8.20 15.11 -14.36
N VAL A 50 7.85 15.33 -13.10
CA VAL A 50 6.52 15.06 -12.55
C VAL A 50 5.95 16.38 -12.03
N SER A 51 4.75 16.74 -12.49
CA SER A 51 4.06 17.95 -12.03
C SER A 51 3.21 17.69 -10.79
N THR A 52 2.85 18.74 -10.09
CA THR A 52 1.86 18.68 -8.99
C THR A 52 0.54 18.07 -9.47
N ALA A 53 0.07 18.48 -10.65
CA ALA A 53 -1.16 17.95 -11.23
C ALA A 53 -1.10 16.43 -11.43
N LYS A 54 0.05 15.90 -11.85
CA LYS A 54 0.24 14.46 -12.03
C LYS A 54 0.11 13.70 -10.71
N VAL A 55 0.62 14.25 -9.62
CA VAL A 55 0.47 13.65 -8.29
C VAL A 55 -1.00 13.62 -7.87
N TYR A 56 -1.76 14.67 -8.14
CA TYR A 56 -3.19 14.69 -7.85
C TYR A 56 -4.01 13.80 -8.79
N ASP A 57 -3.52 13.50 -10.00
CA ASP A 57 -4.11 12.46 -10.85
C ASP A 57 -3.90 11.06 -10.25
N LEU A 58 -2.75 10.84 -9.64
CA LEU A 58 -2.42 9.58 -8.96
C LEU A 58 -3.23 9.40 -7.68
N GLU A 59 -3.33 10.45 -6.87
CA GLU A 59 -4.04 10.45 -5.59
C GLU A 59 -5.00 11.65 -5.52
N PRO A 60 -6.22 11.52 -6.09
CA PRO A 60 -7.18 12.64 -6.17
C PRO A 60 -8.12 12.74 -4.97
N PHE A 61 -8.05 11.83 -4.00
CA PHE A 61 -9.07 11.66 -2.96
C PHE A 61 -8.81 12.46 -1.68
N GLY A 62 -7.66 13.13 -1.56
CA GLY A 62 -7.26 13.76 -0.31
C GLY A 62 -7.03 12.75 0.81
N THR A 63 -6.53 11.56 0.46
CA THR A 63 -6.32 10.46 1.38
C THR A 63 -5.39 10.85 2.51
N GLU A 64 -5.81 10.55 3.74
CA GLU A 64 -5.03 10.76 4.95
C GLU A 64 -4.37 9.44 5.39
N ILE A 65 -3.20 9.52 5.97
CA ILE A 65 -2.52 8.35 6.55
C ILE A 65 -3.14 8.05 7.91
N ALA A 66 -3.47 6.77 8.12
CA ALA A 66 -3.89 6.23 9.41
C ALA A 66 -2.84 5.24 9.94
N LEU A 67 -2.74 5.12 11.25
CA LEU A 67 -1.83 4.19 11.93
C LEU A 67 -2.62 3.18 12.73
N MET A 68 -2.14 1.94 12.73
CA MET A 68 -2.67 0.84 13.55
C MET A 68 -1.50 0.04 14.11
N ARG A 69 -1.63 -0.45 15.33
CA ARG A 69 -0.69 -1.42 15.87
C ARG A 69 -1.24 -2.82 15.64
N MET A 70 -0.50 -3.65 14.90
CA MET A 70 -0.97 -4.95 14.44
C MET A 70 0.10 -6.02 14.62
N THR A 71 -0.34 -7.22 14.96
CA THR A 71 0.49 -8.42 14.88
C THR A 71 0.41 -8.99 13.46
N PRO A 72 1.31 -9.91 13.06
CA PRO A 72 1.15 -10.63 11.79
C PRO A 72 -0.21 -11.33 11.67
N ALA A 73 -0.76 -11.87 12.77
CA ALA A 73 -2.09 -12.48 12.77
C ALA A 73 -3.18 -11.45 12.40
N ASP A 74 -3.07 -10.22 12.89
CA ASP A 74 -4.01 -9.13 12.56
C ASP A 74 -3.90 -8.74 11.08
N MET A 75 -2.69 -8.61 10.57
CA MET A 75 -2.46 -8.30 9.15
C MET A 75 -2.96 -9.42 8.24
N ARG A 76 -2.75 -10.68 8.64
CA ARG A 76 -3.24 -11.87 7.93
C ARG A 76 -4.76 -11.85 7.82
N ARG A 77 -5.45 -11.59 8.93
CA ARG A 77 -6.92 -11.52 8.96
C ARG A 77 -7.44 -10.47 7.98
N MET A 78 -6.84 -9.29 7.97
CA MET A 78 -7.20 -8.20 7.07
C MET A 78 -7.04 -8.61 5.60
N ILE A 79 -5.91 -9.20 5.25
CA ILE A 79 -5.59 -9.59 3.88
C ILE A 79 -6.48 -10.75 3.41
N VAL A 80 -6.67 -11.77 4.23
CA VAL A 80 -7.54 -12.92 3.91
C VAL A 80 -8.98 -12.46 3.72
N SER A 81 -9.48 -11.63 4.62
CA SER A 81 -10.84 -11.11 4.52
C SER A 81 -11.06 -10.34 3.23
N LYS A 82 -10.12 -9.48 2.85
CA LYS A 82 -10.21 -8.69 1.61
C LYS A 82 -10.11 -9.58 0.38
N TYR A 83 -9.20 -10.53 0.36
CA TYR A 83 -9.03 -11.45 -0.78
C TYR A 83 -10.30 -12.27 -1.03
N ASN A 84 -10.96 -12.72 0.03
CA ASN A 84 -12.14 -13.58 -0.04
C ASN A 84 -13.47 -12.81 -0.13
N ASP A 85 -13.43 -11.47 -0.10
CA ASP A 85 -14.66 -10.65 -0.13
C ASP A 85 -15.26 -10.62 -1.53
N THR A 86 -16.27 -11.47 -1.75
CA THR A 86 -16.97 -11.61 -3.02
C THR A 86 -18.08 -10.58 -3.22
N GLU A 87 -18.39 -9.76 -2.23
CA GLU A 87 -19.36 -8.66 -2.39
C GLU A 87 -18.87 -7.66 -3.44
N ASN A 88 -17.56 -7.44 -3.49
CA ASN A 88 -16.93 -6.66 -4.55
C ASN A 88 -16.18 -7.58 -5.51
N ARG A 89 -16.92 -8.16 -6.46
CA ARG A 89 -16.39 -9.15 -7.42
C ARG A 89 -15.21 -8.67 -8.25
N LYS A 90 -15.05 -7.35 -8.44
CA LYS A 90 -13.93 -6.80 -9.20
C LYS A 90 -12.62 -6.85 -8.42
N GLU A 91 -12.69 -6.93 -7.11
CA GLU A 91 -11.54 -6.86 -6.21
C GLU A 91 -11.25 -8.19 -5.50
N ALA A 92 -12.21 -9.11 -5.50
CA ALA A 92 -12.02 -10.42 -4.89
C ALA A 92 -10.97 -11.25 -5.66
N HIS A 93 -10.29 -12.11 -4.92
CA HIS A 93 -9.32 -13.06 -5.45
C HIS A 93 -8.15 -12.41 -6.19
N ARG A 94 -7.75 -11.22 -5.72
CA ARG A 94 -6.54 -10.54 -6.20
C ARG A 94 -5.78 -9.90 -5.03
N ILE A 95 -4.51 -9.61 -5.26
CA ILE A 95 -3.72 -8.82 -4.31
C ILE A 95 -4.24 -7.38 -4.35
N ASP A 96 -4.85 -6.95 -3.26
CA ASP A 96 -5.38 -5.60 -3.13
C ASP A 96 -4.46 -4.69 -2.34
N LEU A 97 -3.80 -5.22 -1.30
CA LEU A 97 -2.89 -4.46 -0.45
C LEU A 97 -1.45 -4.69 -0.85
N ILE A 98 -0.83 -3.64 -1.36
CA ILE A 98 0.60 -3.63 -1.64
C ILE A 98 1.32 -3.20 -0.36
N SER A 99 2.32 -3.98 0.04
CA SER A 99 3.01 -3.81 1.31
C SER A 99 4.51 -3.55 1.12
N THR A 100 5.10 -2.82 2.05
CA THR A 100 6.55 -2.67 2.15
C THR A 100 7.24 -3.97 2.57
N THR A 101 6.52 -4.85 3.26
CA THR A 101 7.03 -6.17 3.64
C THR A 101 6.51 -7.24 2.69
N PRO A 102 7.34 -8.19 2.25
CA PRO A 102 6.88 -9.29 1.40
C PRO A 102 5.84 -10.15 2.10
N TYR A 103 4.86 -10.63 1.34
CA TYR A 103 3.96 -11.67 1.84
C TYR A 103 3.47 -12.55 0.71
N VAL A 104 3.02 -13.74 1.09
CA VAL A 104 2.47 -14.75 0.18
C VAL A 104 1.07 -15.11 0.67
N ILE A 105 0.07 -14.93 -0.20
CA ILE A 105 -1.28 -15.44 0.05
C ILE A 105 -1.30 -16.90 -0.39
N VAL A 106 -1.65 -17.80 0.52
CA VAL A 106 -1.79 -19.24 0.23
C VAL A 106 -3.26 -19.53 0.01
N THR A 107 -3.60 -20.10 -1.15
CA THR A 107 -4.99 -20.37 -1.55
C THR A 107 -5.28 -21.87 -1.64
N ASP A 108 -6.57 -22.20 -1.60
CA ASP A 108 -7.07 -23.54 -1.91
C ASP A 108 -7.33 -23.71 -3.41
N ALA A 109 -7.94 -24.85 -3.77
CA ALA A 109 -8.24 -25.16 -5.18
C ALA A 109 -9.27 -24.23 -5.80
N GLU A 110 -10.12 -23.61 -5.01
CA GLU A 110 -11.18 -22.68 -5.43
C GLU A 110 -10.73 -21.22 -5.36
N ASP A 111 -9.41 -20.98 -5.18
CA ASP A 111 -8.81 -19.67 -5.07
C ASP A 111 -9.27 -18.85 -3.85
N ASN A 112 -9.68 -19.52 -2.78
CA ASN A 112 -9.92 -18.88 -1.49
C ASN A 112 -8.63 -18.78 -0.70
N ALA A 113 -8.34 -17.63 -0.13
CA ALA A 113 -7.20 -17.46 0.76
C ALA A 113 -7.40 -18.25 2.04
N LEU A 114 -6.43 -19.08 2.39
CA LEU A 114 -6.38 -19.87 3.60
C LEU A 114 -5.43 -19.26 4.64
N ASP A 115 -4.37 -18.63 4.16
CA ASP A 115 -3.29 -18.13 5.00
C ASP A 115 -2.51 -17.03 4.29
N VAL A 116 -1.75 -16.27 5.05
CA VAL A 116 -0.75 -15.31 4.55
C VAL A 116 0.54 -15.54 5.30
N ARG A 117 1.63 -15.70 4.56
CA ARG A 117 2.97 -15.86 5.12
C ARG A 117 3.76 -14.58 4.98
N PHE A 118 4.35 -14.13 6.08
CA PHE A 118 5.20 -12.95 6.13
C PHE A 118 6.63 -13.40 6.48
N PRO A 119 7.52 -13.58 5.49
CA PRO A 119 8.85 -14.15 5.75
C PRO A 119 9.74 -13.26 6.63
N LYS A 120 9.44 -11.96 6.73
CA LYS A 120 10.26 -11.01 7.49
C LYS A 120 9.64 -10.57 8.82
N LEU A 121 8.42 -11.00 9.12
CA LEU A 121 7.76 -10.64 10.37
C LEU A 121 7.79 -11.80 11.36
N ARG A 122 7.72 -11.44 12.64
CA ARG A 122 7.74 -12.42 13.73
C ARG A 122 6.34 -12.52 14.35
N GLU A 123 5.80 -13.74 14.41
CA GLU A 123 4.50 -13.99 15.04
C GLU A 123 4.48 -13.48 16.49
N GLY A 124 3.36 -12.88 16.87
CA GLY A 124 3.16 -12.34 18.20
C GLY A 124 3.76 -10.96 18.43
N LYS A 125 4.67 -10.51 17.58
CA LYS A 125 5.23 -9.16 17.67
C LYS A 125 4.22 -8.13 17.18
N VAL A 126 4.11 -7.00 17.88
CA VAL A 126 3.27 -5.86 17.48
C VAL A 126 4.09 -4.90 16.64
N TYR A 127 3.57 -4.54 15.48
CA TYR A 127 4.19 -3.62 14.54
C TYR A 127 3.35 -2.36 14.38
N GLU A 128 4.00 -1.22 14.20
CA GLU A 128 3.33 0.00 13.72
C GLU A 128 3.06 -0.15 12.23
N VAL A 129 1.79 -0.02 11.84
CA VAL A 129 1.33 -0.21 10.47
C VAL A 129 0.69 1.08 9.97
N ALA A 130 1.17 1.58 8.83
CA ALA A 130 0.61 2.75 8.16
C ALA A 130 -0.26 2.30 6.99
N VAL A 131 -1.47 2.86 6.90
CA VAL A 131 -2.44 2.56 5.84
C VAL A 131 -3.11 3.85 5.38
N SER A 132 -3.83 3.77 4.25
CA SER A 132 -4.74 4.86 3.87
C SER A 132 -5.94 4.91 4.80
N ASP A 133 -6.55 6.09 4.95
CA ASP A 133 -7.79 6.23 5.69
C ASP A 133 -8.92 5.39 5.09
N TYR A 134 -8.88 5.14 3.77
CA TYR A 134 -9.84 4.26 3.10
C TYR A 134 -9.78 2.83 3.68
N VAL A 135 -8.60 2.27 3.81
CA VAL A 135 -8.40 0.94 4.42
C VAL A 135 -8.89 0.95 5.88
N TYR A 136 -8.47 1.95 6.63
CA TYR A 136 -8.81 2.08 8.04
C TYR A 136 -10.31 2.17 8.29
N LYS A 137 -11.05 2.86 7.43
CA LYS A 137 -12.50 3.06 7.57
C LYS A 137 -13.32 1.92 6.98
N ASN A 138 -12.84 1.25 5.92
CA ASN A 138 -13.70 0.42 5.07
C ASN A 138 -13.34 -1.06 5.04
N TYR A 139 -12.12 -1.45 5.39
CA TYR A 139 -11.76 -2.87 5.37
C TYR A 139 -12.44 -3.60 6.51
N LYS A 140 -12.94 -4.80 6.20
CA LYS A 140 -13.59 -5.69 7.16
C LYS A 140 -12.56 -6.46 7.99
N ASP A 141 -12.99 -6.93 9.15
CA ASP A 141 -12.20 -7.80 10.02
C ASP A 141 -10.86 -7.19 10.46
N LEU A 142 -10.82 -5.86 10.61
CA LEU A 142 -9.66 -5.19 11.18
C LEU A 142 -9.59 -5.45 12.68
N ASN A 143 -8.44 -5.94 13.13
CA ASN A 143 -8.09 -6.05 14.54
C ASN A 143 -6.77 -5.33 14.76
N TYR A 144 -6.76 -4.39 15.70
CA TYR A 144 -5.60 -3.55 15.98
C TYR A 144 -5.72 -2.91 17.36
N SER A 145 -4.63 -2.35 17.83
CA SER A 145 -4.63 -1.44 18.97
C SER A 145 -4.11 -0.07 18.54
N ASP A 146 -4.42 0.95 19.34
CA ASP A 146 -3.93 2.32 19.16
C ASP A 146 -4.12 2.88 17.74
N GLY A 147 -5.30 2.64 17.15
CA GLY A 147 -5.62 3.19 15.83
C GLY A 147 -5.85 4.70 15.88
N LYS A 148 -5.32 5.42 14.87
CA LYS A 148 -5.49 6.87 14.79
C LYS A 148 -5.29 7.40 13.38
N PHE A 149 -5.95 8.54 13.09
CA PHE A 149 -5.63 9.39 11.95
C PHE A 149 -4.43 10.28 12.29
N THR A 150 -3.58 10.54 11.29
CA THR A 150 -2.37 11.34 11.49
C THR A 150 -2.54 12.82 11.13
N GLY A 151 -3.56 13.16 10.33
CA GLY A 151 -3.69 14.50 9.74
C GLY A 151 -2.74 14.74 8.56
N ILE A 152 -1.96 13.75 8.17
CA ILE A 152 -0.97 13.84 7.08
C ILE A 152 -1.58 13.27 5.81
N THR A 153 -1.58 14.04 4.70
CA THR A 153 -2.11 13.58 3.42
C THR A 153 -1.06 12.85 2.61
N VAL A 154 -1.51 11.80 1.91
CA VAL A 154 -0.63 11.02 1.03
C VAL A 154 -0.07 11.89 -0.09
N ALA A 155 -0.91 12.68 -0.77
CA ALA A 155 -0.44 13.56 -1.85
C ALA A 155 0.63 14.54 -1.35
N GLY A 156 0.47 15.10 -0.15
CA GLY A 156 1.46 15.99 0.45
C GLY A 156 2.81 15.31 0.66
N VAL A 157 2.80 14.07 1.15
CA VAL A 157 4.04 13.29 1.33
C VAL A 157 4.73 13.01 0.01
N LEU A 158 3.97 12.60 -1.01
CA LEU A 158 4.53 12.32 -2.35
C LEU A 158 5.15 13.57 -2.98
N LEU A 159 4.49 14.71 -2.84
CA LEU A 159 5.02 16.00 -3.33
C LEU A 159 6.32 16.38 -2.63
N GLU A 160 6.38 16.19 -1.31
CA GLU A 160 7.57 16.49 -0.51
C GLU A 160 8.75 15.59 -0.91
N GLU A 161 8.53 14.29 -1.10
CA GLU A 161 9.57 13.38 -1.57
C GLU A 161 10.10 13.76 -2.96
N LEU A 162 9.20 14.10 -3.88
CA LEU A 162 9.60 14.55 -5.23
C LEU A 162 10.44 15.82 -5.16
N HIS A 163 10.07 16.74 -4.28
CA HIS A 163 10.81 17.98 -4.10
C HIS A 163 12.20 17.74 -3.50
N ASP A 164 12.27 16.91 -2.45
CA ASP A 164 13.48 16.78 -1.63
C ASP A 164 14.48 15.74 -2.18
N ASP A 165 13.96 14.66 -2.78
CA ASP A 165 14.77 13.46 -3.05
C ASP A 165 14.91 13.11 -4.53
N SER A 166 14.37 13.93 -5.44
CA SER A 166 14.47 13.67 -6.88
C SER A 166 15.92 13.73 -7.41
N PRO A 167 16.21 12.93 -8.43
CA PRO A 167 15.33 11.98 -9.09
C PRO A 167 15.09 10.74 -8.26
N LEU A 168 13.81 10.30 -8.19
CA LEU A 168 13.45 9.07 -7.51
C LEU A 168 13.70 7.88 -8.45
N THR A 169 14.21 6.79 -7.89
CA THR A 169 14.39 5.53 -8.61
C THR A 169 13.22 4.60 -8.29
N PRO A 170 12.40 4.23 -9.29
CA PRO A 170 11.26 3.33 -9.05
C PRO A 170 11.70 1.93 -8.66
N ASP A 171 10.90 1.26 -7.83
CA ASP A 171 10.98 -0.17 -7.63
C ASP A 171 9.67 -0.81 -8.15
N ASN A 172 9.71 -1.35 -9.37
CA ASN A 172 8.57 -1.95 -10.04
C ASN A 172 8.41 -3.45 -9.72
N ARG A 173 9.24 -3.99 -8.81
CA ARG A 173 9.20 -5.42 -8.49
C ARG A 173 8.07 -5.73 -7.52
N PRO A 174 7.22 -6.73 -7.83
CA PRO A 174 6.23 -7.21 -6.88
C PRO A 174 6.88 -7.82 -5.63
N ARG A 175 6.35 -7.48 -4.47
CA ARG A 175 6.76 -8.07 -3.18
C ARG A 175 5.70 -9.00 -2.61
N GLN A 176 4.57 -9.09 -3.28
CA GLN A 176 3.45 -9.94 -2.91
C GLN A 176 3.21 -10.96 -3.99
N GLU A 177 2.82 -12.16 -3.60
CA GLU A 177 2.42 -13.20 -4.54
C GLU A 177 1.26 -14.03 -3.99
N VAL A 178 0.59 -14.74 -4.89
CA VAL A 178 -0.44 -15.72 -4.56
C VAL A 178 0.12 -17.09 -4.93
N ARG A 179 0.03 -18.04 -3.99
CA ARG A 179 0.52 -19.40 -4.19
C ARG A 179 -0.59 -20.37 -3.84
N ARG A 180 -0.93 -21.21 -4.80
CA ARG A 180 -1.90 -22.28 -4.59
C ARG A 180 -1.25 -23.41 -3.78
N LYS A 181 -1.99 -23.88 -2.80
CA LYS A 181 -1.58 -24.99 -1.97
C LYS A 181 -1.58 -26.32 -2.71
#